data_58d16af28e6f8bbf42d1820c18e1f34e
#
_entry.id   58d16af28e6f8bbf42d1820c18e1f34e
#
_cell.length_a   1.000
_cell.length_b   1.000
_cell.length_c   1.000
_cell.angle_alpha   90.00
_cell.angle_beta   90.00
_cell.angle_gamma   90.00
#
_symmetry.space_group_name_H-M   'P 1'
#
loop_
_entity.id
_entity.type
_entity.pdbx_description
1 polymer ?
#
loop_
_entity_poly.entity_id
_entity_poly.type
_entity_poly.pdbx_seq_one_letter_code
_entity_poly.pdbx_strand_id
1 'polypeptide(L)'
;MVKYRTPAPQNIRLTFAGLAAGVFAVVSGAQAHEPAGEATYLANAGVLVSVCGEKILFDAFYEDSYGRYALVPDEARQDLLAGRPPYDEVSALFVSHVHGDHFSPAPALAYLRAWPDVKLYGSLQVADALAKAAGSDDEVLQRVIAFDLEPGAAPADAVHDALSIDVVAIPHSGGARMSDIDNLVFRVSLNQAATVMHLGDAVADEALFAGRQAHWDARRTDLVFPPFWFFRDDAGRRILENNIRAAAAVGVHVPAAAIGQGDGWRDESGGDLFTDPGETRVIGDIVCAAENR
;
A
#
# COMPACT_ATOMS: atom_id res chain seq x y z
N MET A 1 -79.29 38.42 -40.30
CA MET A 1 -79.17 39.37 -39.18
C MET A 1 -78.83 38.58 -37.93
N VAL A 2 -77.57 38.57 -37.57
CA VAL A 2 -77.10 37.85 -36.41
C VAL A 2 -76.84 38.91 -35.32
N LYS A 3 -77.49 38.78 -34.16
CA LYS A 3 -77.32 39.69 -33.01
C LYS A 3 -76.14 39.17 -32.14
N TYR A 4 -75.11 39.98 -32.00
CA TYR A 4 -74.08 39.79 -30.99
C TYR A 4 -74.51 40.24 -29.61
N ARG A 5 -74.30 39.36 -28.61
CA ARG A 5 -74.51 39.65 -27.20
C ARG A 5 -73.15 39.79 -26.53
N THR A 6 -72.92 40.95 -25.94
CA THR A 6 -71.69 41.19 -25.12
C THR A 6 -71.89 40.60 -23.72
N PRO A 7 -70.89 39.93 -23.16
CA PRO A 7 -70.92 39.47 -21.76
C PRO A 7 -70.36 40.54 -20.82
N ALA A 8 -70.91 40.56 -19.61
CA ALA A 8 -70.66 41.49 -18.51
C ALA A 8 -69.27 41.19 -17.84
N PRO A 9 -68.65 42.15 -17.14
CA PRO A 9 -67.36 42.03 -16.57
C PRO A 9 -67.38 41.16 -15.29
N GLN A 10 -66.45 40.17 -15.25
CA GLN A 10 -66.24 39.39 -14.06
C GLN A 10 -65.20 40.06 -13.14
N ASN A 11 -65.58 40.22 -11.88
CA ASN A 11 -64.72 40.71 -10.81
C ASN A 11 -63.65 39.71 -10.48
N ILE A 12 -62.38 40.08 -10.73
CA ILE A 12 -61.16 39.29 -10.33
C ILE A 12 -60.85 39.60 -8.86
N ARG A 13 -61.01 38.60 -7.99
CA ARG A 13 -60.50 38.66 -6.63
C ARG A 13 -59.05 38.25 -6.65
N LEU A 14 -58.11 39.14 -6.33
CA LEU A 14 -56.73 38.85 -6.06
C LEU A 14 -56.61 38.17 -4.70
N THR A 15 -56.24 36.88 -4.72
CA THR A 15 -55.78 36.16 -3.53
C THR A 15 -54.26 36.32 -3.42
N PHE A 16 -53.82 36.97 -2.35
CA PHE A 16 -52.41 37.02 -1.98
C PHE A 16 -51.98 35.64 -1.51
N ALA A 17 -51.14 34.96 -2.30
CA ALA A 17 -50.44 33.77 -1.86
C ALA A 17 -49.20 34.22 -1.08
N GLY A 18 -49.15 33.90 0.22
CA GLY A 18 -48.00 34.15 1.06
C GLY A 18 -46.81 33.31 0.59
N LEU A 19 -45.69 33.98 0.33
CA LEU A 19 -44.39 33.35 0.06
C LEU A 19 -43.86 32.83 1.40
N ALA A 20 -43.91 31.52 1.65
CA ALA A 20 -43.18 30.89 2.72
C ALA A 20 -41.71 30.78 2.29
N ALA A 21 -40.83 31.59 2.87
CA ALA A 21 -39.39 31.47 2.72
C ALA A 21 -38.93 30.20 3.44
N GLY A 22 -38.71 29.12 2.70
CA GLY A 22 -38.09 27.92 3.20
C GLY A 22 -36.61 28.20 3.46
N VAL A 23 -36.22 28.24 4.72
CA VAL A 23 -34.78 28.21 5.10
C VAL A 23 -34.26 26.81 4.79
N PHE A 24 -33.54 26.65 3.68
CA PHE A 24 -32.74 25.48 3.42
C PHE A 24 -31.51 25.57 4.35
N ALA A 25 -31.53 24.81 5.44
CA ALA A 25 -30.33 24.55 6.21
C ALA A 25 -29.42 23.69 5.33
N VAL A 26 -28.35 24.30 4.79
CA VAL A 26 -27.23 23.57 4.20
C VAL A 26 -26.54 22.87 5.35
N VAL A 27 -26.83 21.58 5.55
CA VAL A 27 -26.02 20.71 6.41
C VAL A 27 -24.72 20.51 5.65
N SER A 28 -23.72 21.33 5.95
CA SER A 28 -22.35 21.02 5.59
C SER A 28 -21.98 19.76 6.35
N GLY A 29 -22.10 18.61 5.71
CA GLY A 29 -21.47 17.40 6.19
C GLY A 29 -19.99 17.71 6.34
N ALA A 30 -19.44 17.64 7.56
CA ALA A 30 -18.01 17.61 7.74
C ALA A 30 -17.51 16.36 7.00
N GLN A 31 -16.93 16.54 5.82
CA GLN A 31 -16.14 15.48 5.20
C GLN A 31 -15.01 15.19 6.20
N ALA A 32 -14.98 13.97 6.71
CA ALA A 32 -13.84 13.50 7.45
C ALA A 32 -12.64 13.71 6.52
N HIS A 33 -11.69 14.53 6.92
CA HIS A 33 -10.48 14.76 6.17
C HIS A 33 -9.73 13.44 6.20
N GLU A 34 -9.59 12.79 5.05
CA GLU A 34 -8.76 11.59 4.97
C GLU A 34 -7.34 11.95 5.44
N PRO A 35 -6.67 11.07 6.21
CA PRO A 35 -5.32 11.34 6.68
C PRO A 35 -4.41 11.57 5.47
N ALA A 36 -3.50 12.54 5.58
CA ALA A 36 -2.55 12.88 4.51
C ALA A 36 -1.62 11.70 4.16
N GLY A 37 -1.47 10.73 5.07
CA GLY A 37 -0.74 9.49 4.84
C GLY A 37 -1.31 8.33 5.65
N GLU A 38 -1.58 7.22 5.00
CA GLU A 38 -2.14 6.02 5.60
C GLU A 38 -1.55 4.75 4.98
N ALA A 39 -1.38 3.73 5.80
CA ALA A 39 -1.09 2.37 5.39
C ALA A 39 -2.27 1.47 5.71
N THR A 40 -2.77 0.72 4.72
CA THR A 40 -3.88 -0.22 4.87
C THR A 40 -3.39 -1.64 4.67
N TYR A 41 -3.65 -2.51 5.63
CA TYR A 41 -3.30 -3.92 5.58
C TYR A 41 -4.22 -4.69 4.64
N LEU A 42 -3.66 -5.43 3.70
CA LEU A 42 -4.42 -6.27 2.78
C LEU A 42 -4.56 -7.69 3.31
N ALA A 43 -3.48 -8.32 3.64
CA ALA A 43 -3.28 -9.60 4.34
C ALA A 43 -1.80 -10.01 4.24
N ASN A 44 -1.32 -10.92 5.06
CA ASN A 44 0.05 -11.45 5.09
C ASN A 44 1.10 -10.33 5.14
N ALA A 45 1.83 -10.12 4.06
CA ALA A 45 2.77 -9.01 3.90
C ALA A 45 2.23 -7.88 3.00
N GLY A 46 0.99 -8.03 2.50
CA GLY A 46 0.36 -7.09 1.58
C GLY A 46 -0.07 -5.80 2.25
N VAL A 47 0.41 -4.65 1.74
CA VAL A 47 0.08 -3.32 2.26
C VAL A 47 -0.17 -2.34 1.12
N LEU A 48 -1.27 -1.59 1.19
CA LEU A 48 -1.48 -0.37 0.42
C LEU A 48 -0.95 0.81 1.23
N VAL A 49 -0.15 1.66 0.62
CA VAL A 49 0.31 2.93 1.20
C VAL A 49 -0.21 4.08 0.34
N SER A 50 -0.82 5.06 0.99
CA SER A 50 -1.29 6.31 0.37
C SER A 50 -0.68 7.50 1.08
N VAL A 51 -0.05 8.41 0.34
CA VAL A 51 0.54 9.65 0.87
C VAL A 51 0.28 10.79 -0.09
N CYS A 52 -0.49 11.79 0.34
CA CYS A 52 -0.81 12.97 -0.47
C CYS A 52 -1.33 12.61 -1.88
N GLY A 53 -2.19 11.59 -1.97
CA GLY A 53 -2.76 11.11 -3.23
C GLY A 53 -1.89 10.12 -4.01
N GLU A 54 -0.59 10.00 -3.71
CA GLU A 54 0.27 8.96 -4.30
C GLU A 54 0.04 7.61 -3.62
N LYS A 55 -0.17 6.55 -4.39
CA LYS A 55 -0.48 5.21 -3.87
C LYS A 55 0.46 4.14 -4.42
N ILE A 56 0.93 3.28 -3.53
CA ILE A 56 1.77 2.13 -3.87
C ILE A 56 1.29 0.87 -3.15
N LEU A 57 1.62 -0.29 -3.71
CA LEU A 57 1.30 -1.60 -3.14
C LEU A 57 2.57 -2.41 -2.89
N PHE A 58 2.68 -3.00 -1.70
CA PHE A 58 3.67 -4.02 -1.38
C PHE A 58 3.01 -5.39 -1.32
N ASP A 59 3.63 -6.40 -1.91
CA ASP A 59 3.29 -7.84 -1.84
C ASP A 59 1.76 -8.13 -1.89
N ALA A 60 1.05 -7.45 -2.80
CA ALA A 60 -0.42 -7.45 -2.83
C ALA A 60 -1.03 -8.57 -3.70
N PHE A 61 -0.25 -9.16 -4.61
CA PHE A 61 -0.74 -10.10 -5.62
C PHE A 61 -0.16 -11.50 -5.42
N TYR A 62 -0.77 -12.29 -4.56
CA TYR A 62 -0.41 -13.67 -4.28
C TYR A 62 -1.65 -14.55 -4.16
N GLU A 63 -1.49 -15.87 -4.39
CA GLU A 63 -2.58 -16.84 -4.41
C GLU A 63 -2.32 -18.06 -3.53
N ASP A 64 -1.10 -18.23 -3.02
CA ASP A 64 -0.75 -19.31 -2.08
C ASP A 64 -0.61 -18.74 -0.66
N SER A 65 -1.21 -19.42 0.28
CA SER A 65 -1.10 -19.09 1.72
C SER A 65 -0.30 -20.15 2.48
N TYR A 66 0.16 -21.20 1.79
CA TYR A 66 0.75 -22.40 2.40
C TYR A 66 -0.11 -23.00 3.54
N GLY A 67 -1.41 -22.66 3.57
CA GLY A 67 -2.32 -23.03 4.66
C GLY A 67 -1.98 -22.40 6.01
N ARG A 68 -1.16 -21.35 6.04
CA ARG A 68 -0.65 -20.69 7.26
C ARG A 68 -0.99 -19.20 7.35
N TYR A 69 -1.07 -18.55 6.21
CA TYR A 69 -1.27 -17.10 6.12
C TYR A 69 -2.65 -16.77 5.55
N ALA A 70 -3.10 -15.55 5.74
CA ALA A 70 -4.33 -15.09 5.15
C ALA A 70 -4.11 -14.71 3.68
N LEU A 71 -5.08 -15.01 2.83
CA LEU A 71 -5.17 -14.41 1.50
C LEU A 71 -5.87 -13.05 1.59
N VAL A 72 -5.60 -12.18 0.64
CA VAL A 72 -6.36 -10.93 0.48
C VAL A 72 -7.83 -11.28 0.31
N PRO A 73 -8.76 -10.71 1.11
CA PRO A 73 -10.18 -11.00 1.00
C PRO A 73 -10.71 -10.82 -0.42
N ASP A 74 -11.61 -11.68 -0.85
CA ASP A 74 -12.11 -11.69 -2.23
C ASP A 74 -12.68 -10.35 -2.70
N GLU A 75 -13.38 -9.63 -1.82
CA GLU A 75 -13.93 -8.30 -2.11
C GLU A 75 -12.80 -7.29 -2.34
N ALA A 76 -11.84 -7.21 -1.42
CA ALA A 76 -10.68 -6.31 -1.54
C ALA A 76 -9.85 -6.65 -2.79
N ARG A 77 -9.68 -7.93 -3.11
CA ARG A 77 -8.97 -8.37 -4.33
C ARG A 77 -9.71 -7.95 -5.60
N GLN A 78 -11.05 -8.05 -5.63
CA GLN A 78 -11.85 -7.59 -6.76
C GLN A 78 -11.79 -6.07 -6.91
N ASP A 79 -11.86 -5.33 -5.81
CA ASP A 79 -11.76 -3.86 -5.81
C ASP A 79 -10.39 -3.40 -6.28
N LEU A 80 -9.34 -4.04 -5.81
CA LEU A 80 -7.96 -3.79 -6.21
C LEU A 80 -7.76 -4.03 -7.72
N LEU A 81 -8.20 -5.18 -8.25
CA LEU A 81 -8.11 -5.46 -9.69
C LEU A 81 -8.93 -4.49 -10.55
N ALA A 82 -10.07 -4.03 -10.03
CA ALA A 82 -10.94 -3.08 -10.71
C ALA A 82 -10.53 -1.61 -10.51
N GLY A 83 -9.51 -1.33 -9.69
CA GLY A 83 -9.09 0.04 -9.34
C GLY A 83 -10.20 0.84 -8.68
N ARG A 84 -11.02 0.19 -7.83
CA ARG A 84 -12.04 0.90 -7.06
C ARG A 84 -11.42 1.48 -5.78
N PRO A 85 -11.87 2.66 -5.31
CA PRO A 85 -11.38 3.20 -4.05
C PRO A 85 -11.46 2.19 -2.89
N PRO A 86 -10.42 2.13 -2.04
CA PRO A 86 -9.24 3.00 -1.97
C PRO A 86 -8.10 2.59 -2.92
N TYR A 87 -8.26 1.58 -3.78
CA TYR A 87 -7.22 0.97 -4.64
C TYR A 87 -7.10 1.61 -6.03
N ASP A 88 -7.76 2.73 -6.26
CA ASP A 88 -7.63 3.56 -7.45
C ASP A 88 -6.29 4.31 -7.46
N GLU A 89 -5.84 4.72 -8.65
CA GLU A 89 -4.65 5.58 -8.84
C GLU A 89 -3.35 5.05 -8.23
N VAL A 90 -3.18 3.71 -8.18
CA VAL A 90 -1.91 3.10 -7.76
C VAL A 90 -0.87 3.31 -8.86
N SER A 91 0.30 3.84 -8.51
CA SER A 91 1.39 4.13 -9.45
C SER A 91 2.43 3.00 -9.53
N ALA A 92 2.64 2.26 -8.43
CA ALA A 92 3.68 1.25 -8.37
C ALA A 92 3.32 0.03 -7.52
N LEU A 93 3.82 -1.14 -7.96
CA LEU A 93 3.82 -2.40 -7.23
C LEU A 93 5.25 -2.73 -6.79
N PHE A 94 5.42 -3.16 -5.57
CA PHE A 94 6.68 -3.66 -5.02
C PHE A 94 6.50 -5.11 -4.59
N VAL A 95 7.38 -5.99 -5.07
CA VAL A 95 7.41 -7.41 -4.74
C VAL A 95 8.73 -7.71 -4.05
N SER A 96 8.66 -8.06 -2.77
CA SER A 96 9.84 -8.31 -1.94
C SER A 96 10.63 -9.54 -2.39
N HIS A 97 9.94 -10.62 -2.73
CA HIS A 97 10.53 -11.87 -3.22
C HIS A 97 9.50 -12.78 -3.91
N VAL A 98 9.98 -13.91 -4.46
CA VAL A 98 9.22 -14.75 -5.40
C VAL A 98 8.32 -15.80 -4.74
N HIS A 99 8.24 -15.91 -3.41
CA HIS A 99 7.41 -16.91 -2.74
C HIS A 99 5.91 -16.70 -3.02
N GLY A 100 5.17 -17.81 -3.08
CA GLY A 100 3.76 -17.83 -3.47
C GLY A 100 2.81 -17.09 -2.54
N ASP A 101 3.22 -16.81 -1.30
CA ASP A 101 2.48 -16.02 -0.31
C ASP A 101 2.84 -14.50 -0.33
N HIS A 102 3.74 -14.09 -1.21
CA HIS A 102 4.07 -12.69 -1.51
C HIS A 102 3.77 -12.32 -2.95
N PHE A 103 3.89 -13.31 -3.86
CA PHE A 103 3.80 -13.03 -5.28
C PHE A 103 3.26 -14.23 -6.08
N SER A 104 2.33 -13.92 -7.00
CA SER A 104 1.86 -14.82 -8.04
C SER A 104 1.86 -14.08 -9.37
N PRO A 105 2.51 -14.61 -10.42
CA PRO A 105 2.63 -13.92 -11.70
C PRO A 105 1.30 -13.63 -12.39
N ALA A 106 0.32 -14.55 -12.30
CA ALA A 106 -0.94 -14.42 -13.03
C ALA A 106 -1.76 -13.21 -12.60
N PRO A 107 -2.10 -12.99 -11.30
CA PRO A 107 -2.82 -11.80 -10.87
C PRO A 107 -2.01 -10.51 -11.05
N ALA A 108 -0.68 -10.53 -10.86
CA ALA A 108 0.18 -9.36 -11.09
C ALA A 108 0.17 -8.93 -12.56
N LEU A 109 0.26 -9.88 -13.50
CA LEU A 109 0.15 -9.60 -14.94
C LEU A 109 -1.25 -9.10 -15.32
N ALA A 110 -2.31 -9.67 -14.75
CA ALA A 110 -3.67 -9.21 -14.98
C ALA A 110 -3.84 -7.74 -14.57
N TYR A 111 -3.29 -7.38 -13.41
CA TYR A 111 -3.31 -6.01 -12.92
C TYR A 111 -2.49 -5.06 -13.82
N LEU A 112 -1.25 -5.40 -14.13
CA LEU A 112 -0.39 -4.60 -14.99
C LEU A 112 -0.99 -4.40 -16.40
N ARG A 113 -1.72 -5.37 -16.94
CA ARG A 113 -2.40 -5.24 -18.22
C ARG A 113 -3.63 -4.32 -18.15
N ALA A 114 -4.35 -4.34 -17.03
CA ALA A 114 -5.50 -3.47 -16.78
C ALA A 114 -5.08 -2.00 -16.54
N TRP A 115 -3.91 -1.79 -15.94
CA TRP A 115 -3.41 -0.48 -15.53
C TRP A 115 -2.05 -0.19 -16.19
N PRO A 116 -2.05 0.39 -17.42
CA PRO A 116 -0.84 0.53 -18.24
C PRO A 116 0.20 1.51 -17.69
N ASP A 117 -0.17 2.40 -16.79
CA ASP A 117 0.75 3.37 -16.19
C ASP A 117 1.49 2.80 -14.95
N VAL A 118 1.01 1.69 -14.40
CA VAL A 118 1.61 1.07 -13.22
C VAL A 118 2.92 0.37 -13.56
N LYS A 119 3.95 0.56 -12.74
CA LYS A 119 5.23 -0.15 -12.80
C LYS A 119 5.33 -1.19 -11.68
N LEU A 120 6.08 -2.26 -11.94
CA LEU A 120 6.40 -3.27 -10.93
C LEU A 120 7.90 -3.27 -10.66
N TYR A 121 8.25 -3.28 -9.39
CA TYR A 121 9.61 -3.34 -8.87
C TYR A 121 9.81 -4.65 -8.11
N GLY A 122 10.85 -5.42 -8.44
CA GLY A 122 11.14 -6.71 -7.80
C GLY A 122 12.55 -7.20 -8.08
N SER A 123 12.87 -8.43 -7.65
CA SER A 123 14.14 -9.08 -7.97
C SER A 123 14.14 -9.63 -9.42
N LEU A 124 15.32 -10.09 -9.88
CA LEU A 124 15.40 -10.83 -11.14
C LEU A 124 14.50 -12.07 -11.13
N GLN A 125 14.38 -12.77 -9.99
CA GLN A 125 13.51 -13.94 -9.87
C GLN A 125 12.04 -13.60 -10.11
N VAL A 126 11.59 -12.44 -9.64
CA VAL A 126 10.21 -11.93 -9.89
C VAL A 126 10.03 -11.61 -11.36
N ALA A 127 10.98 -10.92 -11.97
CA ALA A 127 10.94 -10.58 -13.41
C ALA A 127 10.94 -11.83 -14.30
N ASP A 128 11.78 -12.83 -13.98
CA ASP A 128 11.84 -14.11 -14.70
C ASP A 128 10.52 -14.89 -14.59
N ALA A 129 9.90 -14.88 -13.40
CA ALA A 129 8.61 -15.52 -13.20
C ALA A 129 7.49 -14.83 -14.01
N LEU A 130 7.50 -13.50 -14.08
CA LEU A 130 6.57 -12.72 -14.94
C LEU A 130 6.82 -13.01 -16.41
N ALA A 131 8.08 -12.99 -16.88
CA ALA A 131 8.42 -13.26 -18.27
C ALA A 131 8.03 -14.68 -18.68
N LYS A 132 8.21 -15.66 -17.81
CA LYS A 132 7.80 -17.04 -18.05
C LYS A 132 6.28 -17.19 -18.17
N ALA A 133 5.52 -16.41 -17.40
CA ALA A 133 4.06 -16.48 -17.41
C ALA A 133 3.43 -15.65 -18.53
N ALA A 134 4.01 -14.51 -18.89
CA ALA A 134 3.51 -13.60 -19.93
C ALA A 134 3.96 -14.00 -21.33
N GLY A 135 5.14 -14.61 -21.46
CA GLY A 135 5.92 -14.72 -22.69
C GLY A 135 6.91 -13.57 -22.80
N SER A 136 8.14 -13.88 -23.24
CA SER A 136 9.29 -12.94 -23.21
C SER A 136 9.08 -11.66 -24.02
N ASP A 137 8.18 -11.67 -25.00
CA ASP A 137 7.94 -10.57 -25.92
C ASP A 137 6.70 -9.73 -25.52
N ASP A 138 6.09 -9.99 -24.37
CA ASP A 138 4.93 -9.24 -23.88
C ASP A 138 5.35 -7.82 -23.45
N GLU A 139 4.70 -6.81 -24.03
CA GLU A 139 4.99 -5.39 -23.77
C GLU A 139 4.84 -5.01 -22.28
N VAL A 140 4.05 -5.76 -21.51
CA VAL A 140 3.88 -5.54 -20.06
C VAL A 140 5.22 -5.60 -19.32
N LEU A 141 6.16 -6.40 -19.82
CA LEU A 141 7.48 -6.58 -19.20
C LEU A 141 8.37 -5.34 -19.28
N GLN A 142 8.08 -4.39 -20.17
CA GLN A 142 8.79 -3.10 -20.23
C GLN A 142 8.56 -2.23 -18.99
N ARG A 143 7.55 -2.57 -18.20
CA ARG A 143 7.20 -1.86 -16.96
C ARG A 143 7.62 -2.62 -15.70
N VAL A 144 8.35 -3.71 -15.87
CA VAL A 144 8.97 -4.49 -14.79
C VAL A 144 10.40 -4.03 -14.61
N ILE A 145 10.70 -3.43 -13.46
CA ILE A 145 12.03 -2.96 -13.08
C ILE A 145 12.63 -4.00 -12.12
N ALA A 146 13.61 -4.75 -12.60
CA ALA A 146 14.26 -5.79 -11.84
C ALA A 146 15.58 -5.31 -11.24
N PHE A 147 15.80 -5.62 -9.97
CA PHE A 147 17.07 -5.40 -9.27
C PHE A 147 17.83 -6.70 -9.14
N ASP A 148 19.08 -6.67 -9.62
CA ASP A 148 20.06 -7.75 -9.47
C ASP A 148 20.97 -7.41 -8.29
N LEU A 149 20.55 -7.79 -7.10
CA LEU A 149 21.22 -7.42 -5.86
C LEU A 149 21.54 -8.65 -5.01
N GLU A 150 22.82 -8.92 -4.83
CA GLU A 150 23.29 -9.91 -3.88
C GLU A 150 23.34 -9.36 -2.45
N PRO A 151 23.15 -10.21 -1.43
CA PRO A 151 23.38 -9.81 -0.04
C PRO A 151 24.78 -9.24 0.15
N GLY A 152 24.88 -8.01 0.67
CA GLY A 152 26.16 -7.31 0.82
C GLY A 152 26.47 -6.31 -0.29
N ALA A 153 25.77 -6.35 -1.43
CA ALA A 153 25.90 -5.34 -2.47
C ALA A 153 25.57 -3.93 -1.98
N ALA A 154 26.09 -2.91 -2.66
CA ALA A 154 25.68 -1.54 -2.43
C ALA A 154 24.16 -1.38 -2.67
N PRO A 155 23.46 -0.49 -1.93
CA PRO A 155 22.08 -0.18 -2.23
C PRO A 155 21.91 0.29 -3.68
N ALA A 156 20.80 -0.12 -4.31
CA ALA A 156 20.37 0.43 -5.59
C ALA A 156 19.28 1.49 -5.36
N ASP A 157 19.11 2.37 -6.33
CA ASP A 157 18.07 3.39 -6.32
C ASP A 157 17.35 3.50 -7.66
N ALA A 158 16.12 3.98 -7.60
CA ALA A 158 15.32 4.35 -8.75
C ALA A 158 14.43 5.55 -8.41
N VAL A 159 14.05 6.30 -9.44
CA VAL A 159 13.09 7.38 -9.33
C VAL A 159 11.96 7.13 -10.34
N HIS A 160 10.72 7.29 -9.89
CA HIS A 160 9.55 7.19 -10.74
C HIS A 160 8.52 8.23 -10.29
N ASP A 161 8.31 9.23 -11.11
CA ASP A 161 7.38 10.34 -10.85
C ASP A 161 7.58 10.93 -9.43
N ALA A 162 6.61 10.78 -8.55
CA ALA A 162 6.66 11.24 -7.17
C ALA A 162 7.38 10.29 -6.20
N LEU A 163 7.91 9.15 -6.69
CA LEU A 163 8.56 8.13 -5.87
C LEU A 163 10.09 8.23 -5.94
N SER A 164 10.74 8.20 -4.77
CA SER A 164 12.17 7.91 -4.66
C SER A 164 12.33 6.57 -3.96
N ILE A 165 12.96 5.62 -4.64
CA ILE A 165 13.01 4.21 -4.27
C ILE A 165 14.45 3.84 -3.95
N ASP A 166 14.70 3.32 -2.75
CA ASP A 166 15.97 2.69 -2.37
C ASP A 166 15.74 1.20 -2.15
N VAL A 167 16.66 0.36 -2.59
CA VAL A 167 16.56 -1.09 -2.54
C VAL A 167 17.84 -1.71 -1.96
N VAL A 168 17.66 -2.63 -1.02
CA VAL A 168 18.76 -3.39 -0.40
C VAL A 168 18.41 -4.87 -0.37
N ALA A 169 19.34 -5.74 -0.75
CA ALA A 169 19.19 -7.18 -0.54
C ALA A 169 19.55 -7.54 0.92
N ILE A 170 18.59 -8.05 1.66
CA ILE A 170 18.77 -8.69 2.98
C ILE A 170 18.28 -10.14 2.82
N PRO A 171 19.12 -11.16 3.16
CA PRO A 171 18.73 -12.55 3.00
C PRO A 171 17.38 -12.88 3.61
N HIS A 172 16.65 -13.78 2.97
CA HIS A 172 15.41 -14.31 3.48
C HIS A 172 15.64 -15.08 4.79
N SER A 173 14.69 -14.98 5.72
CA SER A 173 14.69 -15.79 6.95
C SER A 173 14.59 -17.29 6.62
N GLY A 174 15.05 -18.15 7.53
CA GLY A 174 15.04 -19.61 7.30
C GLY A 174 16.41 -20.22 6.93
N GLY A 175 17.45 -19.39 6.85
CA GLY A 175 18.85 -19.81 6.69
C GLY A 175 19.12 -20.51 5.36
N ALA A 176 19.98 -21.55 5.37
CA ALA A 176 20.44 -22.23 4.15
C ALA A 176 19.32 -22.81 3.26
N ARG A 177 18.12 -23.01 3.78
CA ARG A 177 17.00 -23.52 2.98
C ARG A 177 16.40 -22.47 2.06
N MET A 178 16.64 -21.19 2.37
CA MET A 178 16.10 -20.03 1.66
C MET A 178 17.22 -19.17 1.06
N SER A 179 18.45 -19.72 0.97
CA SER A 179 19.61 -18.98 0.47
C SER A 179 19.56 -18.65 -1.02
N ASP A 180 18.68 -19.30 -1.76
CA ASP A 180 18.41 -19.09 -3.18
C ASP A 180 17.25 -18.13 -3.45
N ILE A 181 16.68 -17.54 -2.40
CA ILE A 181 15.58 -16.58 -2.51
C ILE A 181 16.08 -15.14 -2.35
N ASP A 182 15.92 -14.36 -3.39
CA ASP A 182 16.27 -12.93 -3.41
C ASP A 182 15.22 -12.13 -2.66
N ASN A 183 15.48 -11.81 -1.40
CA ASN A 183 14.60 -10.92 -0.64
C ASN A 183 15.11 -9.48 -0.70
N LEU A 184 14.26 -8.58 -1.18
CA LEU A 184 14.53 -7.16 -1.30
C LEU A 184 13.79 -6.37 -0.22
N VAL A 185 14.53 -5.50 0.42
CA VAL A 185 14.01 -4.45 1.30
C VAL A 185 13.82 -3.19 0.48
N PHE A 186 12.60 -2.72 0.39
CA PHE A 186 12.27 -1.48 -0.29
C PHE A 186 12.07 -0.35 0.71
N ARG A 187 12.72 0.80 0.48
CA ARG A 187 12.44 2.05 1.17
C ARG A 187 12.01 3.08 0.15
N VAL A 188 10.75 3.53 0.28
CA VAL A 188 10.10 4.37 -0.73
C VAL A 188 9.64 5.67 -0.09
N SER A 189 10.06 6.81 -0.66
CA SER A 189 9.51 8.12 -0.35
C SER A 189 8.45 8.49 -1.36
N LEU A 190 7.27 8.87 -0.88
CA LEU A 190 6.13 9.29 -1.69
C LEU A 190 5.97 10.80 -1.56
N ASN A 191 5.89 11.50 -2.68
CA ASN A 191 5.71 12.97 -2.78
C ASN A 191 6.73 13.77 -1.96
N GLN A 192 7.88 13.19 -1.57
CA GLN A 192 8.82 13.76 -0.62
C GLN A 192 8.19 14.11 0.75
N ALA A 193 6.96 13.65 1.00
CA ALA A 193 6.18 13.95 2.19
C ALA A 193 6.33 12.88 3.27
N ALA A 194 6.46 11.60 2.88
CA ALA A 194 6.73 10.50 3.81
C ALA A 194 7.59 9.42 3.16
N THR A 195 8.30 8.67 3.99
CA THR A 195 9.12 7.52 3.60
C THR A 195 8.66 6.28 4.35
N VAL A 196 8.30 5.24 3.61
CA VAL A 196 7.96 3.93 4.17
C VAL A 196 9.01 2.89 3.82
N MET A 197 9.09 1.81 4.60
CA MET A 197 10.02 0.72 4.34
C MET A 197 9.32 -0.63 4.53
N HIS A 198 9.47 -1.54 3.57
CA HIS A 198 8.97 -2.91 3.65
C HIS A 198 10.16 -3.88 3.65
N LEU A 199 10.22 -4.78 4.65
CA LEU A 199 11.37 -5.65 4.81
C LEU A 199 11.24 -7.01 4.10
N GLY A 200 10.05 -7.32 3.52
CA GLY A 200 9.76 -8.67 3.05
C GLY A 200 9.96 -9.69 4.17
N ASP A 201 10.55 -10.82 3.85
CA ASP A 201 10.88 -11.89 4.79
C ASP A 201 12.34 -11.85 5.28
N ALA A 202 12.86 -10.64 5.49
CA ALA A 202 14.23 -10.44 5.93
C ALA A 202 14.57 -11.24 7.20
N VAL A 203 15.79 -11.77 7.23
CA VAL A 203 16.36 -12.36 8.45
C VAL A 203 16.70 -11.25 9.45
N ALA A 204 16.42 -11.49 10.74
CA ALA A 204 16.79 -10.59 11.82
C ALA A 204 18.26 -10.77 12.23
N ASP A 205 19.18 -10.34 11.38
CA ASP A 205 20.63 -10.39 11.62
C ASP A 205 21.19 -8.96 11.72
N GLU A 206 21.57 -8.56 12.94
CA GLU A 206 22.07 -7.21 13.24
C GLU A 206 23.29 -6.82 12.41
N ALA A 207 24.19 -7.77 12.10
CA ALA A 207 25.40 -7.45 11.34
C ALA A 207 25.08 -6.99 9.90
N LEU A 208 24.03 -7.56 9.29
CA LEU A 208 23.59 -7.18 7.96
C LEU A 208 23.00 -5.78 7.92
N PHE A 209 22.26 -5.39 8.96
CA PHE A 209 21.69 -4.04 9.06
C PHE A 209 22.73 -3.01 9.48
N ALA A 210 23.59 -3.33 10.46
CA ALA A 210 24.68 -2.45 10.89
C ALA A 210 25.66 -2.16 9.76
N GLY A 211 25.96 -3.15 8.91
CA GLY A 211 26.83 -2.97 7.73
C GLY A 211 26.30 -1.94 6.71
N ARG A 212 25.03 -1.52 6.87
CA ARG A 212 24.37 -0.51 6.01
C ARG A 212 23.93 0.74 6.76
N GLN A 213 24.52 1.00 7.93
CA GLN A 213 24.06 2.11 8.79
C GLN A 213 24.04 3.45 8.07
N ALA A 214 25.06 3.74 7.26
CA ALA A 214 25.10 5.00 6.48
C ALA A 214 23.91 5.12 5.51
N HIS A 215 23.41 4.02 4.96
CA HIS A 215 22.23 4.00 4.11
C HIS A 215 20.95 4.26 4.92
N TRP A 216 20.81 3.63 6.09
CA TRP A 216 19.64 3.88 6.95
C TRP A 216 19.60 5.33 7.43
N ASP A 217 20.74 5.89 7.78
CA ASP A 217 20.89 7.26 8.27
C ASP A 217 20.69 8.33 7.17
N ALA A 218 20.91 7.99 5.91
CA ALA A 218 20.80 8.93 4.79
C ALA A 218 19.38 9.49 4.61
N ARG A 219 18.35 8.77 5.05
CA ARG A 219 16.94 9.18 4.95
C ARG A 219 16.15 8.63 6.14
N ARG A 220 15.38 9.48 6.79
CA ARG A 220 14.42 9.06 7.82
C ARG A 220 13.36 8.14 7.22
N THR A 221 12.98 7.11 7.96
CA THR A 221 11.82 6.26 7.67
C THR A 221 10.70 6.65 8.63
N ASP A 222 9.51 6.96 8.09
CA ASP A 222 8.36 7.35 8.90
C ASP A 222 7.59 6.12 9.39
N LEU A 223 7.44 5.09 8.54
CA LEU A 223 6.81 3.84 8.91
C LEU A 223 7.55 2.65 8.28
N VAL A 224 7.87 1.63 9.09
CA VAL A 224 8.45 0.38 8.60
C VAL A 224 7.49 -0.79 8.80
N PHE A 225 7.44 -1.70 7.81
CA PHE A 225 6.69 -2.95 7.83
C PHE A 225 7.67 -4.13 7.94
N PRO A 226 8.13 -4.48 9.15
CA PRO A 226 8.93 -5.67 9.36
C PRO A 226 8.03 -6.91 9.45
N PRO A 227 8.52 -8.11 9.12
CA PRO A 227 7.80 -9.32 9.46
C PRO A 227 7.69 -9.47 11.00
N PHE A 228 6.58 -10.02 11.48
CA PHE A 228 6.22 -10.02 12.92
C PHE A 228 7.30 -10.60 13.84
N TRP A 229 8.17 -11.49 13.37
CA TRP A 229 9.25 -12.06 14.18
C TRP A 229 10.30 -11.03 14.60
N PHE A 230 10.41 -9.86 13.95
CA PHE A 230 11.29 -8.78 14.41
C PHE A 230 10.87 -8.24 15.78
N PHE A 231 9.62 -8.37 16.15
CA PHE A 231 9.14 -7.96 17.48
C PHE A 231 9.32 -9.07 18.53
N ARG A 232 9.46 -10.34 18.13
CA ARG A 232 9.64 -11.48 19.02
C ARG A 232 11.10 -11.86 19.24
N ASP A 233 11.98 -11.46 18.33
CA ASP A 233 13.42 -11.71 18.37
C ASP A 233 14.13 -10.48 18.93
N ASP A 234 15.07 -10.69 19.89
CA ASP A 234 15.88 -9.62 20.46
C ASP A 234 16.73 -8.90 19.40
N ALA A 235 17.28 -9.63 18.44
CA ALA A 235 18.03 -9.05 17.32
C ALA A 235 17.10 -8.19 16.44
N GLY A 236 15.89 -8.68 16.14
CA GLY A 236 14.89 -7.92 15.39
C GLY A 236 14.53 -6.61 16.06
N ARG A 237 14.25 -6.63 17.38
CA ARG A 237 13.99 -5.41 18.16
C ARG A 237 15.15 -4.43 18.09
N ARG A 238 16.41 -4.91 18.31
CA ARG A 238 17.58 -4.05 18.22
C ARG A 238 17.80 -3.47 16.82
N ILE A 239 17.48 -4.19 15.75
CA ILE A 239 17.53 -3.68 14.38
C ILE A 239 16.55 -2.51 14.21
N LEU A 240 15.30 -2.69 14.65
CA LEU A 240 14.29 -1.62 14.57
C LEU A 240 14.70 -0.38 15.37
N GLU A 241 15.20 -0.56 16.59
CA GLU A 241 15.55 0.52 17.52
C GLU A 241 16.87 1.21 17.18
N ASN A 242 17.89 0.47 16.76
CA ASN A 242 19.26 1.00 16.65
C ASN A 242 19.72 1.24 15.20
N ASN A 243 19.23 0.44 14.24
CA ASN A 243 19.64 0.55 12.85
C ASN A 243 18.62 1.31 12.01
N ILE A 244 17.39 0.83 11.88
CA ILE A 244 16.36 1.44 11.03
C ILE A 244 15.85 2.74 11.65
N ARG A 245 15.52 2.72 12.94
CA ARG A 245 15.06 3.90 13.71
C ARG A 245 13.91 4.64 13.05
N ALA A 246 12.94 3.88 12.51
CA ALA A 246 11.73 4.45 11.95
C ALA A 246 10.92 5.17 13.03
N ALA A 247 10.13 6.17 12.65
CA ALA A 247 9.24 6.86 13.58
C ALA A 247 8.15 5.92 14.15
N ALA A 248 7.70 4.95 13.34
CA ALA A 248 6.81 3.88 13.76
C ALA A 248 7.16 2.57 13.05
N ALA A 249 6.77 1.45 13.65
CA ALA A 249 6.92 0.12 13.06
C ALA A 249 5.62 -0.67 13.27
N VAL A 250 5.10 -1.28 12.21
CA VAL A 250 3.91 -2.14 12.24
C VAL A 250 4.25 -3.47 11.59
N GLY A 251 4.19 -4.55 12.36
CA GLY A 251 4.54 -5.87 11.87
C GLY A 251 3.52 -6.41 10.89
N VAL A 252 4.03 -7.11 9.88
CA VAL A 252 3.27 -7.84 8.86
C VAL A 252 3.62 -9.32 8.91
N HIS A 253 3.11 -10.12 7.96
CA HIS A 253 3.40 -11.55 7.84
C HIS A 253 2.94 -12.38 9.05
N VAL A 254 1.86 -11.96 9.70
CA VAL A 254 1.30 -12.71 10.82
C VAL A 254 0.56 -13.97 10.32
N PRO A 255 0.61 -15.09 11.07
CA PRO A 255 -0.20 -16.26 10.73
C PRO A 255 -1.70 -15.94 10.69
N ALA A 256 -2.47 -16.64 9.84
CA ALA A 256 -3.92 -16.48 9.75
C ALA A 256 -4.66 -16.67 11.10
N ALA A 257 -4.06 -17.39 12.04
CA ALA A 257 -4.56 -17.53 13.40
C ALA A 257 -4.60 -16.22 14.21
N ALA A 258 -3.93 -15.16 13.74
CA ALA A 258 -3.97 -13.83 14.37
C ALA A 258 -5.26 -13.07 14.06
N ILE A 259 -5.98 -13.42 12.98
CA ILE A 259 -7.23 -12.77 12.59
C ILE A 259 -8.26 -12.88 13.74
N GLY A 260 -8.83 -11.73 14.12
CA GLY A 260 -9.75 -11.62 15.24
C GLY A 260 -9.12 -11.82 16.63
N GLN A 261 -7.79 -11.88 16.72
CA GLN A 261 -7.01 -12.10 17.96
C GLN A 261 -5.91 -11.03 18.13
N GLY A 262 -6.05 -9.90 17.46
CA GLY A 262 -5.00 -8.90 17.31
C GLY A 262 -4.40 -8.43 18.64
N ASP A 263 -5.20 -8.14 19.63
CA ASP A 263 -4.70 -7.65 20.94
C ASP A 263 -3.76 -8.66 21.60
N GLY A 264 -4.14 -9.95 21.61
CA GLY A 264 -3.29 -11.01 22.17
C GLY A 264 -1.96 -11.15 21.43
N TRP A 265 -1.98 -11.01 20.11
CA TRP A 265 -0.76 -11.07 19.29
C TRP A 265 0.16 -9.86 19.49
N ARG A 266 -0.41 -8.65 19.61
CA ARG A 266 0.34 -7.42 19.93
C ARG A 266 0.96 -7.48 21.31
N ASP A 267 0.21 -7.91 22.32
CA ASP A 267 0.69 -8.09 23.69
C ASP A 267 1.85 -9.11 23.76
N GLU A 268 1.70 -10.28 23.10
CA GLU A 268 2.74 -11.31 23.07
C GLU A 268 4.00 -10.86 22.33
N SER A 269 3.86 -10.08 21.27
CA SER A 269 4.97 -9.59 20.47
C SER A 269 5.63 -8.35 21.07
N GLY A 270 4.94 -7.62 21.93
CA GLY A 270 5.42 -6.35 22.48
C GLY A 270 5.57 -5.23 21.47
N GLY A 271 4.77 -5.29 20.36
CA GLY A 271 4.81 -4.31 19.28
C GLY A 271 3.51 -4.24 18.49
N ASP A 272 3.35 -3.19 17.69
CA ASP A 272 2.19 -3.04 16.84
C ASP A 272 2.25 -4.01 15.65
N LEU A 273 1.16 -4.70 15.37
CA LEU A 273 1.03 -5.67 14.28
C LEU A 273 -0.26 -5.40 13.51
N PHE A 274 -0.20 -5.53 12.21
CA PHE A 274 -1.38 -5.78 11.40
C PHE A 274 -1.83 -7.22 11.58
N THR A 275 -3.08 -7.44 11.93
CA THR A 275 -3.66 -8.77 12.16
C THR A 275 -4.89 -9.04 11.31
N ASP A 276 -5.73 -8.06 11.13
CA ASP A 276 -6.98 -8.18 10.40
C ASP A 276 -6.95 -7.38 9.09
N PRO A 277 -7.25 -7.98 7.93
CA PRO A 277 -7.34 -7.24 6.68
C PRO A 277 -8.28 -6.04 6.78
N GLY A 278 -7.85 -4.90 6.26
CA GLY A 278 -8.55 -3.62 6.35
C GLY A 278 -8.12 -2.74 7.54
N GLU A 279 -7.28 -3.25 8.47
CA GLU A 279 -6.68 -2.37 9.49
C GLU A 279 -5.84 -1.28 8.85
N THR A 280 -5.87 -0.07 9.42
CA THR A 280 -5.10 1.09 8.94
C THR A 280 -4.19 1.65 10.01
N ARG A 281 -3.11 2.30 9.57
CA ARG A 281 -2.20 3.10 10.43
C ARG A 281 -1.88 4.40 9.74
N VAL A 282 -2.03 5.49 10.47
CA VAL A 282 -1.62 6.82 10.01
C VAL A 282 -0.10 6.90 9.95
N ILE A 283 0.42 7.48 8.87
CA ILE A 283 1.86 7.67 8.66
C ILE A 283 2.23 9.09 9.14
N GLY A 284 2.60 9.21 10.40
CA GLY A 284 3.14 10.45 10.97
C GLY A 284 2.30 11.71 10.76
N ASP A 285 2.92 12.87 11.06
CA ASP A 285 2.36 14.19 10.79
C ASP A 285 2.78 14.64 9.38
N ILE A 286 1.99 14.28 8.37
CA ILE A 286 2.28 14.60 6.97
C ILE A 286 1.64 15.93 6.58
N VAL A 287 2.40 16.78 5.92
CA VAL A 287 1.91 17.99 5.28
C VAL A 287 2.08 17.83 3.77
N CYS A 288 0.98 17.69 3.05
CA CYS A 288 1.00 17.66 1.60
C CYS A 288 1.36 19.05 1.06
N ALA A 289 2.27 19.09 0.09
CA ALA A 289 2.50 20.35 -0.65
C ALA A 289 1.17 20.79 -1.29
N ALA A 290 0.83 22.07 -1.18
CA ALA A 290 -0.37 22.58 -1.85
C ALA A 290 -0.21 22.33 -3.36
N GLU A 291 -1.19 21.67 -3.96
CA GLU A 291 -1.27 21.55 -5.41
C GLU A 291 -1.29 22.97 -6.01
N ASN A 292 -0.25 23.32 -6.73
CA ASN A 292 -0.27 24.49 -7.60
C ASN A 292 -1.21 24.16 -8.77
N ARG A 293 -2.52 24.42 -8.58
CA ARG A 293 -3.53 24.36 -9.64
C ARG A 293 -3.41 25.52 -10.59
#